data_e7db2308be3ff2b09da0356b073a101c
#
_entry.id   e7db2308be3ff2b09da0356b073a101c
#
_cell.length_a   1.000
_cell.length_b   1.000
_cell.length_c   1.000
_cell.angle_alpha   90.00
_cell.angle_beta   90.00
_cell.angle_gamma   90.00
#
_symmetry.space_group_name_H-M   'P 1'
#
loop_
_entity.id
_entity.type
_entity.pdbx_description
1 polymer ?
#
loop_
_entity_poly.entity_id
_entity_poly.type
_entity_poly.pdbx_seq_one_letter_code
_entity_poly.pdbx_strand_id
1 'polypeptide(L)'
;LYGPESLLALYGNVVPFICSNTRQYPDIFLQRAAALTLCKFMCISAEYCEANLGLLLHLLRTSKDAVVRANAVIGLGDVAVCFGTLVDENSERLYAGLGDKDLGVKKNTLMVLTHLILNGMIKVKGQLGELAKCLEDEEMRVSDLAKLFFSELAAKENAVYNNLPDIISHLSTGEHAVDETTFMNTMRFIFTFIDKERQAENVIEKLCQRFRLTTQERSWRDIAFCLSLLPYRSERSIKKLVDALPFYRDKLYVPDVFQCFSEILGKMHQGKSSSAAAKPSDTDLREFEDVLAHAASQSKQDHALEDATQTQTAKLERRHARPLVSKGQPSRPARTTRQTRRRVT
;
A
#
# COMPACT_ATOMS: atom_id res chain seq x y z
N LEU A 1 -25.92 0.09 36.18
CA LEU A 1 -24.72 0.76 35.69
C LEU A 1 -25.00 2.24 35.32
N TYR A 2 -26.25 2.62 35.04
CA TYR A 2 -26.65 3.96 34.56
C TYR A 2 -27.44 4.78 35.60
N GLY A 3 -27.46 4.38 36.87
CA GLY A 3 -28.14 5.14 37.91
C GLY A 3 -27.50 6.51 38.14
N PRO A 4 -28.25 7.48 38.70
CA PRO A 4 -27.75 8.84 38.94
C PRO A 4 -26.53 8.89 39.87
N GLU A 5 -26.29 7.86 40.66
CA GLU A 5 -25.14 7.72 41.57
C GLU A 5 -24.00 6.89 40.95
N SER A 6 -24.11 6.50 39.67
CA SER A 6 -23.04 5.74 38.99
C SER A 6 -21.81 6.59 38.74
N LEU A 7 -20.63 5.94 38.67
CA LEU A 7 -19.38 6.62 38.30
C LEU A 7 -19.49 7.33 36.97
N LEU A 8 -20.24 6.76 36.02
CA LEU A 8 -20.45 7.38 34.72
C LEU A 8 -21.26 8.68 34.82
N ALA A 9 -22.30 8.71 35.63
CA ALA A 9 -23.09 9.93 35.87
C ALA A 9 -22.31 11.02 36.57
N LEU A 10 -21.47 10.64 37.56
CA LEU A 10 -20.69 11.60 38.35
C LEU A 10 -19.47 12.13 37.58
N TYR A 11 -18.73 11.29 36.88
CA TYR A 11 -17.44 11.62 36.28
C TYR A 11 -17.45 11.64 34.78
N GLY A 12 -18.54 11.23 34.12
CA GLY A 12 -18.64 11.07 32.67
C GLY A 12 -18.31 12.35 31.88
N ASN A 13 -18.61 13.52 32.44
CA ASN A 13 -18.27 14.80 31.79
C ASN A 13 -16.88 15.33 32.21
N VAL A 14 -16.39 14.97 33.41
CA VAL A 14 -15.10 15.44 33.91
C VAL A 14 -13.93 14.80 33.17
N VAL A 15 -14.03 13.50 32.89
CA VAL A 15 -12.96 12.75 32.23
C VAL A 15 -12.67 13.28 30.79
N PRO A 16 -13.65 13.45 29.90
CA PRO A 16 -13.43 14.07 28.61
C PRO A 16 -12.93 15.50 28.70
N PHE A 17 -13.39 16.25 29.68
CA PHE A 17 -12.94 17.62 29.91
C PHE A 17 -11.44 17.68 30.22
N ILE A 18 -10.92 16.80 31.09
CA ILE A 18 -9.49 16.71 31.40
C ILE A 18 -8.72 16.31 30.11
N CYS A 19 -9.20 15.32 29.39
CA CYS A 19 -8.58 14.86 28.13
C CYS A 19 -8.48 15.94 27.04
N SER A 20 -9.50 16.81 26.96
CA SER A 20 -9.57 17.90 26.02
C SER A 20 -8.74 19.12 26.40
N ASN A 21 -8.51 19.34 27.69
CA ASN A 21 -7.85 20.55 28.21
C ASN A 21 -6.46 20.25 28.78
N THR A 22 -5.61 19.62 27.99
CA THR A 22 -4.25 19.20 28.39
C THR A 22 -3.35 20.36 28.84
N ARG A 23 -3.61 21.59 28.39
CA ARG A 23 -2.88 22.79 28.85
C ARG A 23 -3.28 23.21 30.25
N GLN A 24 -4.54 23.05 30.61
CA GLN A 24 -5.06 23.38 31.93
C GLN A 24 -4.69 22.29 32.95
N TYR A 25 -4.60 21.05 32.48
CA TYR A 25 -4.23 19.89 33.29
C TYR A 25 -2.93 19.28 32.76
N PRO A 26 -1.76 19.90 33.02
CA PRO A 26 -0.49 19.50 32.41
C PRO A 26 0.14 18.25 33.06
N ASP A 27 -0.39 17.78 34.17
CA ASP A 27 0.12 16.58 34.85
C ASP A 27 -0.07 15.34 33.98
N ILE A 28 1.04 14.68 33.66
CA ILE A 28 1.07 13.56 32.72
C ILE A 28 0.40 12.30 33.28
N PHE A 29 0.47 12.08 34.60
CA PHE A 29 -0.17 10.94 35.22
C PHE A 29 -1.68 11.11 35.24
N LEU A 30 -2.16 12.34 35.49
CA LEU A 30 -3.58 12.66 35.37
C LEU A 30 -4.09 12.47 33.93
N GLN A 31 -3.34 12.91 32.92
CA GLN A 31 -3.72 12.72 31.50
C GLN A 31 -3.78 11.23 31.13
N ARG A 32 -2.79 10.43 31.54
CA ARG A 32 -2.80 8.97 31.33
C ARG A 32 -3.97 8.30 32.03
N ALA A 33 -4.25 8.66 33.29
CA ALA A 33 -5.37 8.11 34.05
C ALA A 33 -6.72 8.51 33.42
N ALA A 34 -6.87 9.77 33.00
CA ALA A 34 -8.07 10.26 32.33
C ALA A 34 -8.32 9.54 31.00
N ALA A 35 -7.30 9.38 30.14
CA ALA A 35 -7.42 8.66 28.86
C ALA A 35 -7.83 7.20 29.08
N LEU A 36 -7.22 6.51 30.06
CA LEU A 36 -7.58 5.12 30.37
C LEU A 36 -9.03 5.03 30.92
N THR A 37 -9.44 5.98 31.78
CA THR A 37 -10.80 6.02 32.33
C THR A 37 -11.82 6.31 31.24
N LEU A 38 -11.49 7.20 30.29
CA LEU A 38 -12.32 7.48 29.11
C LEU A 38 -12.61 6.20 28.34
N CYS A 39 -11.58 5.41 28.02
CA CYS A 39 -11.72 4.13 27.34
C CYS A 39 -12.66 3.18 28.08
N LYS A 40 -12.46 3.03 29.40
CA LYS A 40 -13.32 2.17 30.22
C LYS A 40 -14.78 2.64 30.26
N PHE A 41 -15.03 3.93 30.35
CA PHE A 41 -16.40 4.48 30.33
C PHE A 41 -17.05 4.29 28.96
N MET A 42 -16.30 4.41 27.88
CA MET A 42 -16.80 4.16 26.51
C MET A 42 -17.29 2.72 26.32
N CYS A 43 -16.69 1.74 26.98
CA CYS A 43 -17.13 0.34 26.93
C CYS A 43 -18.45 0.08 27.66
N ILE A 44 -18.91 1.01 28.52
CA ILE A 44 -20.10 0.84 29.33
C ILE A 44 -21.38 1.23 28.56
N SER A 45 -21.33 2.32 27.75
CA SER A 45 -22.48 2.90 27.07
C SER A 45 -22.17 3.23 25.63
N ALA A 46 -23.02 2.76 24.71
CA ALA A 46 -22.90 3.08 23.29
C ALA A 46 -23.03 4.59 23.02
N GLU A 47 -23.98 5.26 23.69
CA GLU A 47 -24.20 6.70 23.57
C GLU A 47 -22.98 7.49 24.05
N TYR A 48 -22.40 7.08 25.18
CA TYR A 48 -21.18 7.71 25.71
C TYR A 48 -19.99 7.44 24.79
N CYS A 49 -19.90 6.25 24.21
CA CYS A 49 -18.88 5.89 23.24
C CYS A 49 -18.99 6.78 21.99
N GLU A 50 -20.17 6.88 21.40
CA GLU A 50 -20.40 7.67 20.18
C GLU A 50 -20.05 9.15 20.40
N ALA A 51 -20.47 9.71 21.55
CA ALA A 51 -20.17 11.11 21.92
C ALA A 51 -18.67 11.38 22.09
N ASN A 52 -17.87 10.39 22.51
CA ASN A 52 -16.45 10.56 22.87
C ASN A 52 -15.47 9.89 21.90
N LEU A 53 -15.94 9.13 20.91
CA LEU A 53 -15.08 8.42 19.96
C LEU A 53 -14.16 9.38 19.20
N GLY A 54 -14.69 10.53 18.79
CA GLY A 54 -13.92 11.59 18.15
C GLY A 54 -12.77 12.11 19.00
N LEU A 55 -12.99 12.25 20.32
CA LEU A 55 -11.95 12.66 21.27
C LEU A 55 -10.87 11.58 21.42
N LEU A 56 -11.25 10.32 21.55
CA LEU A 56 -10.28 9.21 21.66
C LEU A 56 -9.40 9.10 20.42
N LEU A 57 -9.99 9.20 19.23
CA LEU A 57 -9.26 9.22 17.96
C LEU A 57 -8.36 10.47 17.83
N HIS A 58 -8.78 11.60 18.38
CA HIS A 58 -7.95 12.80 18.44
C HIS A 58 -6.73 12.60 19.36
N LEU A 59 -6.91 12.01 20.54
CA LEU A 59 -5.82 11.68 21.47
C LEU A 59 -4.80 10.74 20.84
N LEU A 60 -5.26 9.72 20.14
CA LEU A 60 -4.38 8.80 19.42
C LEU A 60 -3.47 9.53 18.42
N ARG A 61 -4.01 10.49 17.70
CA ARG A 61 -3.26 11.23 16.67
C ARG A 61 -2.37 12.33 17.22
N THR A 62 -2.79 13.06 18.26
CA THR A 62 -2.19 14.33 18.65
C THR A 62 -1.45 14.31 19.98
N SER A 63 -1.69 13.32 20.85
CA SER A 63 -1.02 13.27 22.15
C SER A 63 0.49 13.11 21.97
N LYS A 64 1.26 13.92 22.71
CA LYS A 64 2.72 13.83 22.76
C LYS A 64 3.19 12.63 23.57
N ASP A 65 2.38 12.18 24.52
CA ASP A 65 2.70 11.06 25.39
C ASP A 65 2.36 9.72 24.73
N ALA A 66 3.36 8.87 24.57
CA ALA A 66 3.20 7.55 23.93
C ALA A 66 2.27 6.63 24.75
N VAL A 67 2.24 6.76 26.07
CA VAL A 67 1.36 5.94 26.92
C VAL A 67 -0.10 6.31 26.70
N VAL A 68 -0.41 7.60 26.54
CA VAL A 68 -1.78 8.04 26.20
C VAL A 68 -2.19 7.47 24.84
N ARG A 69 -1.30 7.52 23.81
CA ARG A 69 -1.59 6.95 22.50
C ARG A 69 -1.76 5.43 22.56
N ALA A 70 -0.92 4.74 23.33
CA ALA A 70 -1.01 3.30 23.54
C ALA A 70 -2.32 2.90 24.22
N ASN A 71 -2.73 3.63 25.27
CA ASN A 71 -4.01 3.43 25.95
C ASN A 71 -5.19 3.68 25.00
N ALA A 72 -5.10 4.70 24.15
CA ALA A 72 -6.13 4.98 23.16
C ALA A 72 -6.29 3.84 22.13
N VAL A 73 -5.18 3.25 21.66
CA VAL A 73 -5.21 2.08 20.78
C VAL A 73 -5.87 0.89 21.44
N ILE A 74 -5.45 0.55 22.68
CA ILE A 74 -6.02 -0.58 23.42
C ILE A 74 -7.50 -0.32 23.68
N GLY A 75 -7.85 0.90 24.11
CA GLY A 75 -9.23 1.29 24.37
C GLY A 75 -10.11 1.21 23.13
N LEU A 76 -9.60 1.58 21.94
CA LEU A 76 -10.33 1.38 20.69
C LEU A 76 -10.54 -0.10 20.38
N GLY A 77 -9.58 -0.96 20.72
CA GLY A 77 -9.75 -2.41 20.64
C GLY A 77 -10.88 -2.91 21.53
N ASP A 78 -10.89 -2.48 22.80
CA ASP A 78 -11.94 -2.86 23.77
C ASP A 78 -13.32 -2.34 23.34
N VAL A 79 -13.40 -1.11 22.85
CA VAL A 79 -14.62 -0.51 22.30
C VAL A 79 -15.11 -1.29 21.07
N ALA A 80 -14.20 -1.75 20.20
CA ALA A 80 -14.57 -2.55 19.03
C ALA A 80 -15.19 -3.91 19.42
N VAL A 81 -14.77 -4.49 20.54
CA VAL A 81 -15.40 -5.70 21.09
C VAL A 81 -16.82 -5.41 21.58
N CYS A 82 -17.05 -4.24 22.19
CA CYS A 82 -18.36 -3.85 22.72
C CYS A 82 -19.29 -3.31 21.61
N PHE A 83 -18.76 -2.47 20.72
CA PHE A 83 -19.52 -1.69 19.73
C PHE A 83 -18.79 -1.66 18.38
N GLY A 84 -18.60 -2.83 17.79
CA GLY A 84 -17.78 -3.04 16.58
C GLY A 84 -18.14 -2.14 15.39
N THR A 85 -19.41 -1.84 15.19
CA THR A 85 -19.87 -0.97 14.07
C THR A 85 -19.30 0.45 14.17
N LEU A 86 -19.23 1.01 15.36
CA LEU A 86 -18.71 2.37 15.58
C LEU A 86 -17.21 2.45 15.26
N VAL A 87 -16.46 1.39 15.56
CA VAL A 87 -15.03 1.35 15.29
C VAL A 87 -14.75 0.98 13.81
N ASP A 88 -15.55 0.10 13.19
CA ASP A 88 -15.37 -0.30 11.80
C ASP A 88 -15.44 0.89 10.83
N GLU A 89 -16.32 1.85 11.08
CA GLU A 89 -16.44 3.09 10.30
C GLU A 89 -15.20 3.99 10.41
N ASN A 90 -14.44 3.87 11.51
CA ASN A 90 -13.25 4.67 11.81
C ASN A 90 -11.96 3.85 11.79
N SER A 91 -11.98 2.64 11.26
CA SER A 91 -10.86 1.69 11.32
C SER A 91 -9.56 2.23 10.67
N GLU A 92 -9.66 3.05 9.63
CA GLU A 92 -8.49 3.70 8.98
C GLU A 92 -7.62 4.48 9.98
N ARG A 93 -8.25 5.13 10.96
CA ARG A 93 -7.53 5.90 11.98
C ARG A 93 -6.77 4.99 12.95
N LEU A 94 -7.27 3.78 13.18
CA LEU A 94 -6.56 2.78 13.99
C LEU A 94 -5.32 2.27 13.26
N TYR A 95 -5.41 2.01 11.94
CA TYR A 95 -4.24 1.61 11.14
C TYR A 95 -3.11 2.65 11.15
N ALA A 96 -3.41 3.93 11.29
CA ALA A 96 -2.40 4.98 11.39
C ALA A 96 -1.42 4.77 12.56
N GLY A 97 -1.82 4.06 13.60
CA GLY A 97 -0.94 3.70 14.73
C GLY A 97 0.20 2.74 14.37
N LEU A 98 0.12 2.03 13.23
CA LEU A 98 1.22 1.21 12.71
C LEU A 98 2.43 2.04 12.27
N GLY A 99 2.22 3.31 11.92
CA GLY A 99 3.27 4.28 11.59
C GLY A 99 3.76 5.11 12.79
N ASP A 100 3.37 4.80 14.03
CA ASP A 100 3.78 5.58 15.20
C ASP A 100 5.29 5.44 15.45
N LYS A 101 5.90 6.54 15.92
CA LYS A 101 7.33 6.59 16.26
C LYS A 101 7.68 5.74 17.47
N ASP A 102 6.71 5.55 18.39
CA ASP A 102 6.87 4.74 19.58
C ASP A 102 6.58 3.28 19.30
N LEU A 103 7.55 2.43 19.60
CA LEU A 103 7.47 0.99 19.37
C LEU A 103 6.32 0.34 20.14
N GLY A 104 6.02 0.82 21.37
CA GLY A 104 4.93 0.30 22.18
C GLY A 104 3.57 0.58 21.54
N VAL A 105 3.37 1.79 20.99
CA VAL A 105 2.14 2.14 20.25
C VAL A 105 2.01 1.30 19.00
N LYS A 106 3.08 1.17 18.20
CA LYS A 106 3.11 0.36 16.98
C LYS A 106 2.73 -1.10 17.27
N LYS A 107 3.37 -1.72 18.27
CA LYS A 107 3.09 -3.10 18.69
C LYS A 107 1.66 -3.28 19.18
N ASN A 108 1.17 -2.39 20.04
CA ASN A 108 -0.20 -2.47 20.53
C ASN A 108 -1.21 -2.33 19.39
N THR A 109 -0.95 -1.44 18.45
CA THR A 109 -1.79 -1.30 17.24
C THR A 109 -1.83 -2.60 16.44
N LEU A 110 -0.69 -3.20 16.18
CA LEU A 110 -0.61 -4.46 15.44
C LEU A 110 -1.34 -5.60 16.18
N MET A 111 -1.17 -5.70 17.50
CA MET A 111 -1.86 -6.70 18.32
C MET A 111 -3.37 -6.50 18.33
N VAL A 112 -3.84 -5.26 18.49
CA VAL A 112 -5.27 -4.92 18.47
C VAL A 112 -5.88 -5.24 17.11
N LEU A 113 -5.27 -4.79 16.02
CA LEU A 113 -5.73 -5.10 14.66
C LEU A 113 -5.75 -6.61 14.40
N THR A 114 -4.72 -7.32 14.82
CA THR A 114 -4.65 -8.78 14.74
C THR A 114 -5.86 -9.42 15.43
N HIS A 115 -6.13 -9.02 16.67
CA HIS A 115 -7.26 -9.53 17.42
C HIS A 115 -8.59 -9.25 16.73
N LEU A 116 -8.83 -8.02 16.32
CA LEU A 116 -10.09 -7.59 15.71
C LEU A 116 -10.34 -8.25 14.35
N ILE A 117 -9.33 -8.35 13.50
CA ILE A 117 -9.43 -8.96 12.17
C ILE A 117 -9.60 -10.47 12.28
N LEU A 118 -8.77 -11.13 13.08
CA LEU A 118 -8.84 -12.59 13.24
C LEU A 118 -10.16 -13.06 13.90
N ASN A 119 -10.78 -12.23 14.70
CA ASN A 119 -12.11 -12.56 15.29
C ASN A 119 -13.29 -12.02 14.48
N GLY A 120 -13.05 -11.41 13.31
CA GLY A 120 -14.11 -10.90 12.44
C GLY A 120 -14.87 -9.70 12.99
N MET A 121 -14.29 -8.98 13.98
CA MET A 121 -14.91 -7.83 14.64
C MET A 121 -14.87 -6.58 13.77
N ILE A 122 -13.87 -6.46 12.92
CA ILE A 122 -13.75 -5.43 11.89
C ILE A 122 -13.55 -6.06 10.52
N LYS A 123 -14.09 -5.41 9.48
CA LYS A 123 -13.92 -5.84 8.10
C LYS A 123 -12.58 -5.40 7.56
N VAL A 124 -11.95 -6.28 6.80
CA VAL A 124 -10.75 -5.94 6.05
C VAL A 124 -11.17 -5.16 4.80
N LYS A 125 -10.85 -3.86 4.75
CA LYS A 125 -11.24 -2.95 3.66
C LYS A 125 -10.00 -2.42 2.91
N GLY A 126 -9.17 -3.31 2.37
CA GLY A 126 -7.98 -2.91 1.59
C GLY A 126 -6.76 -2.45 2.42
N GLN A 127 -6.87 -2.33 3.73
CA GLN A 127 -5.79 -1.87 4.60
C GLN A 127 -4.78 -2.97 5.00
N LEU A 128 -4.92 -4.20 4.51
CA LEU A 128 -3.91 -5.25 4.74
C LEU A 128 -2.53 -4.87 4.21
N GLY A 129 -2.45 -3.94 3.25
CA GLY A 129 -1.20 -3.37 2.79
C GLY A 129 -0.41 -2.68 3.90
N GLU A 130 -1.07 -1.96 4.81
CA GLU A 130 -0.38 -1.36 5.97
C GLU A 130 0.19 -2.41 6.93
N LEU A 131 -0.54 -3.49 7.16
CA LEU A 131 -0.03 -4.62 7.94
C LEU A 131 1.11 -5.36 7.21
N ALA A 132 1.04 -5.44 5.88
CA ALA A 132 2.08 -6.06 5.07
C ALA A 132 3.41 -5.28 5.11
N LYS A 133 3.38 -3.95 5.25
CA LYS A 133 4.59 -3.14 5.48
C LYS A 133 5.32 -3.55 6.76
N CYS A 134 4.58 -3.96 7.79
CA CYS A 134 5.17 -4.40 9.05
C CYS A 134 5.98 -5.70 8.93
N LEU A 135 5.85 -6.46 7.83
CA LEU A 135 6.66 -7.67 7.59
C LEU A 135 8.15 -7.36 7.46
N GLU A 136 8.48 -6.17 6.92
CA GLU A 136 9.85 -5.69 6.74
C GLU A 136 10.16 -4.49 7.67
N ASP A 137 9.50 -4.42 8.85
CA ASP A 137 9.79 -3.40 9.84
C ASP A 137 11.19 -3.60 10.43
N GLU A 138 11.91 -2.51 10.67
CA GLU A 138 13.26 -2.53 11.26
C GLU A 138 13.30 -3.24 12.63
N GLU A 139 12.19 -3.17 13.37
CA GLU A 139 12.02 -3.84 14.65
C GLU A 139 11.57 -5.28 14.46
N MET A 140 12.45 -6.22 14.75
CA MET A 140 12.23 -7.66 14.60
C MET A 140 10.93 -8.14 15.26
N ARG A 141 10.58 -7.58 16.43
CA ARG A 141 9.35 -7.94 17.16
C ARG A 141 8.07 -7.52 16.41
N VAL A 142 8.11 -6.42 15.66
CA VAL A 142 6.99 -5.98 14.81
C VAL A 142 6.87 -6.90 13.60
N SER A 143 8.00 -7.17 12.95
CA SER A 143 8.07 -8.10 11.82
C SER A 143 7.55 -9.51 12.19
N ASP A 144 7.97 -10.04 13.34
CA ASP A 144 7.52 -11.37 13.79
C ASP A 144 6.03 -11.41 14.12
N LEU A 145 5.49 -10.36 14.74
CA LEU A 145 4.05 -10.23 14.98
C LEU A 145 3.25 -10.15 13.67
N ALA A 146 3.77 -9.42 12.66
CA ALA A 146 3.16 -9.34 11.36
C ALA A 146 3.18 -10.70 10.64
N LYS A 147 4.29 -11.45 10.71
CA LYS A 147 4.39 -12.81 10.17
C LYS A 147 3.38 -13.76 10.83
N LEU A 148 3.26 -13.68 12.16
CA LEU A 148 2.26 -14.46 12.90
C LEU A 148 0.84 -14.10 12.45
N PHE A 149 0.53 -12.81 12.32
CA PHE A 149 -0.77 -12.35 11.83
C PHE A 149 -1.12 -12.96 10.46
N PHE A 150 -0.21 -12.86 9.48
CA PHE A 150 -0.47 -13.39 8.14
C PHE A 150 -0.57 -14.92 8.12
N SER A 151 0.19 -15.62 8.98
CA SER A 151 0.09 -17.07 9.14
C SER A 151 -1.26 -17.50 9.69
N GLU A 152 -1.75 -16.80 10.71
CA GLU A 152 -3.08 -17.04 11.28
C GLU A 152 -4.21 -16.65 10.30
N LEU A 153 -4.03 -15.55 9.56
CA LEU A 153 -4.98 -15.13 8.53
C LEU A 153 -5.06 -16.14 7.38
N ALA A 154 -3.93 -16.73 7.00
CA ALA A 154 -3.84 -17.74 5.95
C ALA A 154 -4.54 -19.05 6.36
N ALA A 155 -4.56 -19.38 7.67
CA ALA A 155 -5.30 -20.52 8.20
C ALA A 155 -6.84 -20.33 8.07
N LYS A 156 -7.30 -19.10 7.84
CA LYS A 156 -8.72 -18.76 7.64
C LYS A 156 -9.08 -18.79 6.15
N GLU A 157 -9.32 -19.98 5.62
CA GLU A 157 -9.78 -20.22 4.24
C GLU A 157 -8.98 -19.43 3.17
N ASN A 158 -9.67 -18.51 2.49
CA ASN A 158 -9.12 -17.73 1.37
C ASN A 158 -8.82 -16.28 1.74
N ALA A 159 -8.65 -15.94 3.03
CA ALA A 159 -8.56 -14.56 3.47
C ALA A 159 -7.37 -13.81 2.86
N VAL A 160 -6.17 -14.41 2.85
CA VAL A 160 -4.99 -13.82 2.21
C VAL A 160 -5.18 -13.73 0.70
N TYR A 161 -5.65 -14.82 0.07
CA TYR A 161 -5.90 -14.88 -1.37
C TYR A 161 -6.88 -13.81 -1.87
N ASN A 162 -7.97 -13.61 -1.15
CA ASN A 162 -9.00 -12.63 -1.54
C ASN A 162 -8.50 -11.19 -1.51
N ASN A 163 -7.59 -10.87 -0.59
CA ASN A 163 -7.05 -9.53 -0.40
C ASN A 163 -5.71 -9.30 -1.12
N LEU A 164 -5.12 -10.33 -1.72
CA LEU A 164 -3.82 -10.24 -2.38
C LEU A 164 -3.75 -9.14 -3.46
N PRO A 165 -4.75 -8.97 -4.36
CA PRO A 165 -4.70 -7.89 -5.33
C PRO A 165 -4.66 -6.49 -4.72
N ASP A 166 -5.33 -6.28 -3.60
CA ASP A 166 -5.37 -4.99 -2.92
C ASP A 166 -4.04 -4.71 -2.20
N ILE A 167 -3.45 -5.73 -1.58
CA ILE A 167 -2.11 -5.64 -0.98
C ILE A 167 -1.07 -5.23 -2.03
N ILE A 168 -1.06 -5.91 -3.20
CA ILE A 168 -0.14 -5.59 -4.30
C ILE A 168 -0.32 -4.14 -4.74
N SER A 169 -1.56 -3.70 -4.98
CA SER A 169 -1.83 -2.31 -5.39
C SER A 169 -1.37 -1.29 -4.36
N HIS A 170 -1.65 -1.55 -3.09
CA HIS A 170 -1.33 -0.65 -1.99
C HIS A 170 0.19 -0.46 -1.83
N LEU A 171 0.98 -1.53 -2.02
CA LEU A 171 2.43 -1.50 -1.88
C LEU A 171 3.18 -1.04 -3.13
N SER A 172 2.54 -1.15 -4.30
CA SER A 172 3.14 -0.86 -5.61
C SER A 172 2.96 0.60 -6.04
N THR A 173 1.82 1.23 -5.67
CA THR A 173 1.42 2.54 -6.21
C THR A 173 0.88 3.49 -5.14
N GLY A 174 0.99 4.81 -5.41
CA GLY A 174 0.44 5.86 -4.56
C GLY A 174 1.33 6.26 -3.39
N GLU A 175 0.74 6.96 -2.44
CA GLU A 175 1.45 7.49 -1.24
C GLU A 175 1.95 6.38 -0.29
N HIS A 176 1.37 5.21 -0.39
CA HIS A 176 1.68 4.06 0.46
C HIS A 176 2.69 3.10 -0.16
N ALA A 177 3.14 3.37 -1.39
CA ALA A 177 4.12 2.52 -2.08
C ALA A 177 5.42 2.41 -1.28
N VAL A 178 5.93 1.18 -1.20
CA VAL A 178 7.21 0.88 -0.56
C VAL A 178 8.33 0.80 -1.60
N ASP A 179 9.58 0.76 -1.17
CA ASP A 179 10.71 0.50 -2.07
C ASP A 179 10.64 -0.92 -2.66
N GLU A 180 11.36 -1.14 -3.73
CA GLU A 180 11.28 -2.38 -4.51
C GLU A 180 11.76 -3.61 -3.71
N THR A 181 12.79 -3.45 -2.90
CA THR A 181 13.33 -4.53 -2.06
C THR A 181 12.34 -4.97 -0.98
N THR A 182 11.74 -4.01 -0.29
CA THR A 182 10.69 -4.25 0.70
C THR A 182 9.48 -4.90 0.06
N PHE A 183 9.05 -4.43 -1.13
CA PHE A 183 7.97 -5.05 -1.89
C PHE A 183 8.26 -6.52 -2.20
N MET A 184 9.44 -6.79 -2.76
CA MET A 184 9.83 -8.15 -3.14
C MET A 184 9.87 -9.11 -1.95
N ASN A 185 10.44 -8.69 -0.83
CA ASN A 185 10.53 -9.52 0.38
C ASN A 185 9.15 -9.79 0.97
N THR A 186 8.33 -8.76 1.08
CA THR A 186 6.93 -8.86 1.53
C THR A 186 6.14 -9.84 0.66
N MET A 187 6.24 -9.71 -0.67
CA MET A 187 5.52 -10.58 -1.59
C MET A 187 6.02 -12.02 -1.53
N ARG A 188 7.34 -12.25 -1.44
CA ARG A 188 7.87 -13.62 -1.26
C ARG A 188 7.24 -14.30 -0.06
N PHE A 189 7.11 -13.60 1.07
CA PHE A 189 6.48 -14.16 2.26
C PHE A 189 4.98 -14.42 2.05
N ILE A 190 4.22 -13.45 1.54
CA ILE A 190 2.76 -13.58 1.35
C ILE A 190 2.41 -14.69 0.36
N PHE A 191 3.18 -14.83 -0.73
CA PHE A 191 2.93 -15.86 -1.74
C PHE A 191 3.20 -17.29 -1.25
N THR A 192 3.91 -17.49 -0.14
CA THR A 192 4.05 -18.83 0.49
C THR A 192 2.68 -19.41 0.91
N PHE A 193 1.68 -18.57 1.11
CA PHE A 193 0.32 -18.99 1.46
C PHE A 193 -0.56 -19.33 0.25
N ILE A 194 -0.08 -19.12 -0.97
CA ILE A 194 -0.82 -19.43 -2.21
C ILE A 194 -0.33 -20.78 -2.75
N ASP A 195 -0.78 -21.86 -2.14
CA ASP A 195 -0.35 -23.22 -2.51
C ASP A 195 -1.41 -24.00 -3.33
N LYS A 196 -2.70 -23.63 -3.20
CA LYS A 196 -3.78 -24.30 -3.90
C LYS A 196 -3.78 -23.92 -5.38
N GLU A 197 -3.77 -24.91 -6.26
CA GLU A 197 -3.70 -24.74 -7.72
C GLU A 197 -4.78 -23.81 -8.27
N ARG A 198 -6.04 -23.97 -7.85
CA ARG A 198 -7.15 -23.09 -8.25
C ARG A 198 -6.95 -21.63 -7.82
N GLN A 199 -6.33 -21.41 -6.66
CA GLN A 199 -6.01 -20.05 -6.22
C GLN A 199 -4.94 -19.44 -7.12
N ALA A 200 -3.86 -20.18 -7.42
CA ALA A 200 -2.80 -19.75 -8.32
C ALA A 200 -3.36 -19.40 -9.70
N GLU A 201 -4.19 -20.28 -10.31
CA GLU A 201 -4.84 -20.03 -11.60
C GLU A 201 -5.65 -18.72 -11.63
N ASN A 202 -6.42 -18.44 -10.56
CA ASN A 202 -7.20 -17.22 -10.48
C ASN A 202 -6.35 -15.98 -10.21
N VAL A 203 -5.25 -16.11 -9.46
CA VAL A 203 -4.30 -15.01 -9.25
C VAL A 203 -3.60 -14.65 -10.56
N ILE A 204 -3.17 -15.65 -11.36
CA ILE A 204 -2.58 -15.44 -12.69
C ILE A 204 -3.52 -14.57 -13.54
N GLU A 205 -4.78 -14.96 -13.63
CA GLU A 205 -5.77 -14.23 -14.43
C GLU A 205 -5.95 -12.79 -13.95
N LYS A 206 -6.13 -12.58 -12.64
CA LYS A 206 -6.30 -11.25 -12.06
C LYS A 206 -5.06 -10.37 -12.24
N LEU A 207 -3.86 -10.92 -12.07
CA LEU A 207 -2.62 -10.17 -12.24
C LEU A 207 -2.36 -9.84 -13.71
N CYS A 208 -2.62 -10.78 -14.62
CA CYS A 208 -2.50 -10.50 -16.06
C CYS A 208 -3.47 -9.41 -16.52
N GLN A 209 -4.71 -9.40 -16.03
CA GLN A 209 -5.65 -8.31 -16.32
C GLN A 209 -5.16 -6.95 -15.83
N ARG A 210 -4.41 -6.90 -14.74
CA ARG A 210 -3.81 -5.66 -14.23
C ARG A 210 -2.75 -5.05 -15.13
N PHE A 211 -2.02 -5.83 -15.91
CA PHE A 211 -1.13 -5.29 -16.93
C PHE A 211 -1.85 -4.37 -17.93
N ARG A 212 -3.11 -4.67 -18.23
CA ARG A 212 -3.93 -3.83 -19.10
C ARG A 212 -4.32 -2.50 -18.46
N LEU A 213 -4.48 -2.48 -17.15
CA LEU A 213 -4.99 -1.31 -16.41
C LEU A 213 -3.89 -0.37 -15.93
N THR A 214 -2.64 -0.82 -15.93
CA THR A 214 -1.50 -0.05 -15.39
C THR A 214 -0.64 0.53 -16.50
N THR A 215 -0.20 1.78 -16.31
CA THR A 215 0.66 2.50 -17.25
C THR A 215 2.07 2.73 -16.70
N GLN A 216 2.30 2.47 -15.42
CA GLN A 216 3.58 2.69 -14.75
C GLN A 216 4.47 1.46 -14.89
N GLU A 217 5.70 1.67 -15.33
CA GLU A 217 6.70 0.61 -15.52
C GLU A 217 6.98 -0.16 -14.22
N ARG A 218 7.05 0.54 -13.08
CA ARG A 218 7.20 -0.11 -11.78
C ARG A 218 6.10 -1.13 -11.52
N SER A 219 4.84 -0.76 -11.78
CA SER A 219 3.70 -1.67 -11.58
C SER A 219 3.81 -2.91 -12.48
N TRP A 220 4.35 -2.78 -13.69
CA TRP A 220 4.58 -3.93 -14.57
C TRP A 220 5.63 -4.88 -13.99
N ARG A 221 6.75 -4.34 -13.48
CA ARG A 221 7.79 -5.13 -12.81
C ARG A 221 7.24 -5.84 -11.56
N ASP A 222 6.50 -5.14 -10.73
CA ASP A 222 5.89 -5.67 -9.52
C ASP A 222 4.89 -6.80 -9.84
N ILE A 223 4.04 -6.62 -10.86
CA ILE A 223 3.09 -7.65 -11.33
C ILE A 223 3.83 -8.87 -11.88
N ALA A 224 4.84 -8.64 -12.74
CA ALA A 224 5.64 -9.73 -13.32
C ALA A 224 6.37 -10.52 -12.24
N PHE A 225 6.94 -9.83 -11.25
CA PHE A 225 7.55 -10.47 -10.09
C PHE A 225 6.55 -11.31 -9.29
N CYS A 226 5.35 -10.78 -9.01
CA CYS A 226 4.31 -11.54 -8.34
C CYS A 226 3.87 -12.79 -9.13
N LEU A 227 3.77 -12.69 -10.46
CA LEU A 227 3.52 -13.84 -11.31
C LEU A 227 4.63 -14.87 -11.22
N SER A 228 5.91 -14.45 -11.17
CA SER A 228 7.02 -15.38 -11.04
C SER A 228 7.06 -16.16 -9.73
N LEU A 229 6.39 -15.67 -8.67
CA LEU A 229 6.31 -16.37 -7.37
C LEU A 229 5.29 -17.53 -7.36
N LEU A 230 4.36 -17.57 -8.31
CA LEU A 230 3.29 -18.57 -8.33
C LEU A 230 3.80 -19.97 -8.73
N PRO A 231 3.15 -21.03 -8.23
CA PRO A 231 3.41 -22.39 -8.67
C PRO A 231 2.69 -22.68 -10.00
N TYR A 232 3.45 -22.98 -11.04
CA TYR A 232 2.91 -23.38 -12.37
C TYR A 232 2.93 -24.89 -12.49
N ARG A 233 1.99 -25.57 -11.80
CA ARG A 233 1.91 -27.04 -11.75
C ARG A 233 0.90 -27.63 -12.73
N SER A 234 -0.09 -26.83 -13.21
CA SER A 234 -1.14 -27.27 -14.10
C SER A 234 -1.01 -26.69 -15.50
N GLU A 235 -1.41 -27.47 -16.51
CA GLU A 235 -1.58 -26.99 -17.89
C GLU A 235 -2.50 -25.76 -17.96
N ARG A 236 -3.53 -25.69 -17.12
CA ARG A 236 -4.46 -24.56 -17.05
C ARG A 236 -3.79 -23.27 -16.64
N SER A 237 -2.83 -23.32 -15.70
CA SER A 237 -2.04 -22.15 -15.28
C SER A 237 -1.25 -21.58 -16.46
N ILE A 238 -0.64 -22.45 -17.26
CA ILE A 238 0.13 -22.08 -18.43
C ILE A 238 -0.78 -21.50 -19.51
N LYS A 239 -1.89 -22.20 -19.81
CA LYS A 239 -2.87 -21.74 -20.79
C LYS A 239 -3.41 -20.35 -20.45
N LYS A 240 -3.75 -20.09 -19.20
CA LYS A 240 -4.17 -18.74 -18.74
C LYS A 240 -3.10 -17.68 -18.98
N LEU A 241 -1.82 -18.02 -18.79
CA LEU A 241 -0.72 -17.11 -19.05
C LEU A 241 -0.56 -16.83 -20.54
N VAL A 242 -0.66 -17.86 -21.37
CA VAL A 242 -0.63 -17.75 -22.85
C VAL A 242 -1.80 -16.92 -23.38
N ASP A 243 -3.01 -17.23 -22.92
CA ASP A 243 -4.24 -16.51 -23.30
C ASP A 243 -4.17 -15.01 -22.90
N ALA A 244 -3.42 -14.69 -21.86
CA ALA A 244 -3.22 -13.34 -21.38
C ALA A 244 -2.07 -12.59 -22.08
N LEU A 245 -1.33 -13.21 -23.00
CA LEU A 245 -0.22 -12.58 -23.73
C LEU A 245 -0.55 -11.19 -24.29
N PRO A 246 -1.75 -10.95 -24.89
CA PRO A 246 -2.11 -9.62 -25.41
C PRO A 246 -2.06 -8.49 -24.36
N PHE A 247 -2.10 -8.80 -23.07
CA PHE A 247 -2.12 -7.80 -21.99
C PHE A 247 -0.73 -7.35 -21.58
N TYR A 248 0.31 -8.14 -21.81
CA TYR A 248 1.67 -7.86 -21.36
C TYR A 248 2.73 -7.90 -22.48
N ARG A 249 2.39 -8.34 -23.70
CA ARG A 249 3.36 -8.48 -24.81
C ARG A 249 4.09 -7.18 -25.12
N ASP A 250 3.37 -6.05 -25.06
CA ASP A 250 3.89 -4.71 -25.33
C ASP A 250 4.82 -4.18 -24.24
N LYS A 251 4.89 -4.86 -23.09
CA LYS A 251 5.73 -4.52 -21.93
C LYS A 251 6.96 -5.41 -21.77
N LEU A 252 7.10 -6.41 -22.65
CA LEU A 252 8.24 -7.33 -22.63
C LEU A 252 9.57 -6.69 -23.05
N TYR A 253 9.55 -5.44 -23.53
CA TYR A 253 10.76 -4.68 -23.77
C TYR A 253 11.50 -4.31 -22.48
N VAL A 254 10.78 -4.26 -21.35
CA VAL A 254 11.34 -4.01 -20.02
C VAL A 254 12.12 -5.25 -19.58
N PRO A 255 13.45 -5.15 -19.33
CA PRO A 255 14.29 -6.32 -19.04
C PRO A 255 13.83 -7.13 -17.83
N ASP A 256 13.42 -6.46 -16.76
CA ASP A 256 12.98 -7.11 -15.51
C ASP A 256 11.67 -7.89 -15.71
N VAL A 257 10.75 -7.34 -16.53
CA VAL A 257 9.50 -8.03 -16.89
C VAL A 257 9.82 -9.29 -17.67
N PHE A 258 10.67 -9.19 -18.72
CA PHE A 258 11.07 -10.33 -19.52
C PHE A 258 11.79 -11.39 -18.69
N GLN A 259 12.66 -10.98 -17.77
CA GLN A 259 13.37 -11.87 -16.86
C GLN A 259 12.40 -12.69 -15.99
N CYS A 260 11.38 -12.04 -15.41
CA CYS A 260 10.36 -12.74 -14.63
C CYS A 260 9.61 -13.81 -15.43
N PHE A 261 9.24 -13.51 -16.68
CA PHE A 261 8.58 -14.50 -17.56
C PHE A 261 9.53 -15.64 -17.95
N SER A 262 10.83 -15.36 -18.15
CA SER A 262 11.86 -16.39 -18.39
C SER A 262 12.02 -17.30 -17.17
N GLU A 263 11.96 -16.76 -15.95
CA GLU A 263 11.98 -17.55 -14.71
C GLU A 263 10.73 -18.45 -14.59
N ILE A 264 9.55 -17.95 -15.00
CA ILE A 264 8.33 -18.74 -15.04
C ILE A 264 8.52 -19.95 -15.96
N LEU A 265 9.03 -19.74 -17.17
CA LEU A 265 9.37 -20.82 -18.10
C LEU A 265 10.35 -21.84 -17.49
N GLY A 266 11.41 -21.35 -16.84
CA GLY A 266 12.37 -22.20 -16.15
C GLY A 266 11.73 -23.08 -15.08
N LYS A 267 10.79 -22.55 -14.30
CA LYS A 267 10.02 -23.30 -13.29
C LYS A 267 9.12 -24.36 -13.93
N MET A 268 8.48 -24.03 -15.04
CA MET A 268 7.63 -24.98 -15.80
C MET A 268 8.45 -26.16 -16.33
N HIS A 269 9.66 -25.93 -16.80
CA HIS A 269 10.58 -26.99 -17.24
C HIS A 269 11.08 -27.88 -16.08
N GLN A 270 11.32 -27.28 -14.90
CA GLN A 270 11.77 -28.01 -13.71
C GLN A 270 10.67 -28.82 -13.03
N GLY A 271 9.41 -28.41 -13.12
CA GLY A 271 8.24 -29.05 -12.49
C GLY A 271 7.92 -30.45 -13.03
N LYS A 272 8.73 -30.99 -13.91
CA LYS A 272 8.58 -32.30 -14.59
C LYS A 272 8.65 -33.52 -13.66
N SER A 273 8.93 -33.38 -12.37
CA SER A 273 9.31 -34.55 -11.56
C SER A 273 8.27 -35.11 -10.57
N SER A 274 7.09 -34.50 -10.34
CA SER A 274 6.36 -34.89 -9.14
C SER A 274 4.86 -35.27 -9.22
N SER A 275 4.15 -35.24 -10.36
CA SER A 275 2.82 -35.90 -10.38
C SER A 275 2.32 -36.26 -11.78
N ALA A 276 1.56 -37.39 -11.85
CA ALA A 276 1.01 -37.97 -13.06
C ALA A 276 -0.25 -37.27 -13.64
N ALA A 277 -0.62 -36.11 -13.08
CA ALA A 277 -1.80 -35.37 -13.52
C ALA A 277 -1.41 -34.28 -14.53
N ALA A 278 -1.97 -34.37 -15.74
CA ALA A 278 -2.00 -33.37 -16.82
C ALA A 278 -0.74 -32.46 -16.91
N LYS A 279 0.38 -33.05 -17.38
CA LYS A 279 1.61 -32.30 -17.66
C LYS A 279 1.41 -31.43 -18.87
N PRO A 280 1.92 -30.20 -18.88
CA PRO A 280 2.01 -29.41 -20.11
C PRO A 280 2.85 -30.20 -21.12
N SER A 281 2.39 -30.24 -22.36
CA SER A 281 3.12 -30.86 -23.45
C SER A 281 4.44 -30.10 -23.67
N ASP A 282 5.54 -30.82 -23.91
CA ASP A 282 6.83 -30.18 -24.25
C ASP A 282 6.70 -29.30 -25.50
N THR A 283 5.73 -29.56 -26.36
CA THR A 283 5.38 -28.76 -27.51
C THR A 283 4.77 -27.43 -27.11
N ASP A 284 3.81 -27.41 -26.19
CA ASP A 284 3.14 -26.18 -25.76
C ASP A 284 4.11 -25.24 -25.03
N LEU A 285 5.04 -25.80 -24.27
CA LEU A 285 6.09 -25.01 -23.59
C LEU A 285 7.05 -24.36 -24.58
N ARG A 286 7.48 -25.09 -25.61
CA ARG A 286 8.36 -24.54 -26.67
C ARG A 286 7.64 -23.49 -27.49
N GLU A 287 6.38 -23.76 -27.86
CA GLU A 287 5.57 -22.77 -28.57
C GLU A 287 5.41 -21.48 -27.74
N PHE A 288 5.19 -21.59 -26.43
CA PHE A 288 5.11 -20.41 -25.56
C PHE A 288 6.45 -19.68 -25.45
N GLU A 289 7.57 -20.40 -25.35
CA GLU A 289 8.91 -19.83 -25.33
C GLU A 289 9.21 -19.03 -26.60
N ASP A 290 8.92 -19.63 -27.78
CA ASP A 290 9.09 -18.98 -29.08
C ASP A 290 8.20 -17.72 -29.20
N VAL A 291 6.94 -17.83 -28.81
CA VAL A 291 6.00 -16.71 -28.81
C VAL A 291 6.46 -15.58 -27.88
N LEU A 292 6.97 -15.92 -26.70
CA LEU A 292 7.47 -14.94 -25.72
C LEU A 292 8.72 -14.22 -26.26
N ALA A 293 9.67 -14.95 -26.82
CA ALA A 293 10.88 -14.41 -27.42
C ALA A 293 10.56 -13.49 -28.62
N HIS A 294 9.64 -13.92 -29.47
CA HIS A 294 9.18 -13.12 -30.61
C HIS A 294 8.47 -11.85 -30.14
N ALA A 295 7.55 -11.95 -29.18
CA ALA A 295 6.82 -10.82 -28.62
C ALA A 295 7.76 -9.81 -27.95
N ALA A 296 8.78 -10.28 -27.23
CA ALA A 296 9.79 -9.41 -26.63
C ALA A 296 10.63 -8.67 -27.67
N SER A 297 10.99 -9.34 -28.78
CA SER A 297 11.73 -8.72 -29.87
C SER A 297 10.89 -7.66 -30.58
N GLN A 298 9.62 -7.94 -30.83
CA GLN A 298 8.66 -7.02 -31.42
C GLN A 298 8.42 -5.81 -30.51
N SER A 299 8.17 -6.03 -29.23
CA SER A 299 7.96 -4.96 -28.23
C SER A 299 9.15 -4.01 -28.13
N LYS A 300 10.39 -4.54 -28.22
CA LYS A 300 11.60 -3.69 -28.27
C LYS A 300 11.67 -2.84 -29.55
N GLN A 301 11.29 -3.38 -30.68
CA GLN A 301 11.27 -2.64 -31.95
C GLN A 301 10.20 -1.56 -31.94
N ASP A 302 8.99 -1.88 -31.48
CA ASP A 302 7.87 -0.94 -31.40
C ASP A 302 8.19 0.23 -30.45
N HIS A 303 8.76 -0.07 -29.28
CA HIS A 303 9.19 0.95 -28.33
C HIS A 303 10.30 1.86 -28.91
N ALA A 304 11.28 1.29 -29.59
CA ALA A 304 12.33 2.07 -30.24
C ALA A 304 11.79 3.00 -31.35
N LEU A 305 10.74 2.58 -32.08
CA LEU A 305 10.06 3.40 -33.08
C LEU A 305 9.24 4.52 -32.43
N GLU A 306 8.56 4.26 -31.32
CA GLU A 306 7.81 5.27 -30.55
C GLU A 306 8.75 6.34 -29.98
N ASP A 307 9.86 5.95 -29.38
CA ASP A 307 10.89 6.87 -28.86
C ASP A 307 11.49 7.74 -29.97
N ALA A 308 11.78 7.15 -31.13
CA ALA A 308 12.28 7.89 -32.29
C ALA A 308 11.25 8.91 -32.79
N THR A 309 9.97 8.55 -32.82
CA THR A 309 8.87 9.41 -33.27
C THR A 309 8.63 10.56 -32.27
N GLN A 310 8.64 10.27 -30.96
CA GLN A 310 8.51 11.30 -29.91
C GLN A 310 9.69 12.29 -29.93
N THR A 311 10.90 11.77 -30.17
CA THR A 311 12.10 12.61 -30.30
C THR A 311 12.04 13.51 -31.53
N GLN A 312 11.47 13.06 -32.64
CA GLN A 312 11.27 13.87 -33.84
C GLN A 312 10.20 14.94 -33.65
N THR A 313 9.07 14.60 -33.01
CA THR A 313 7.99 15.56 -32.70
C THR A 313 8.50 16.65 -31.73
N ALA A 314 9.19 16.29 -30.68
CA ALA A 314 9.79 17.25 -29.75
C ALA A 314 10.84 18.19 -30.43
N LYS A 315 11.60 17.67 -31.41
CA LYS A 315 12.52 18.49 -32.22
C LYS A 315 11.79 19.44 -33.16
N LEU A 316 10.67 19.04 -33.73
CA LEU A 316 9.80 19.88 -34.58
C LEU A 316 9.15 20.99 -33.76
N GLU A 317 8.61 20.69 -32.59
CA GLU A 317 8.02 21.67 -31.68
C GLU A 317 9.04 22.71 -31.21
N ARG A 318 10.26 22.29 -30.86
CA ARG A 318 11.36 23.21 -30.53
C ARG A 318 11.81 24.09 -31.71
N ARG A 319 11.66 23.62 -32.95
CA ARG A 319 11.93 24.44 -34.15
C ARG A 319 10.83 25.49 -34.38
N HIS A 320 9.58 25.18 -34.10
CA HIS A 320 8.44 26.13 -34.23
C HIS A 320 8.39 27.12 -33.08
N ALA A 321 8.92 26.78 -31.90
CA ALA A 321 8.98 27.66 -30.73
C ALA A 321 10.15 28.65 -30.74
N ARG A 322 11.01 28.68 -31.78
CA ARG A 322 12.05 29.72 -31.90
C ARG A 322 11.40 31.06 -32.29
N PRO A 323 11.52 32.12 -31.45
CA PRO A 323 10.99 33.44 -31.80
C PRO A 323 11.72 33.94 -33.05
N LEU A 324 10.96 34.45 -34.01
CA LEU A 324 11.47 35.23 -35.14
C LEU A 324 12.23 36.42 -34.58
N VAL A 325 13.57 36.37 -34.65
CA VAL A 325 14.40 37.52 -34.37
C VAL A 325 14.09 38.58 -35.42
N SER A 326 13.32 39.60 -35.00
CA SER A 326 13.08 40.79 -35.82
C SER A 326 14.41 41.44 -36.11
N LYS A 327 14.75 41.52 -37.41
CA LYS A 327 15.90 42.33 -37.87
C LYS A 327 15.71 43.77 -37.42
N GLY A 328 16.55 44.23 -36.49
CA GLY A 328 16.52 45.59 -35.99
C GLY A 328 16.83 46.62 -37.09
N GLN A 329 16.02 47.64 -37.14
CA GLN A 329 16.29 48.87 -37.88
C GLN A 329 17.49 49.60 -37.25
N PRO A 330 18.33 50.27 -38.05
CA PRO A 330 19.47 51.00 -37.53
C PRO A 330 19.04 52.28 -36.80
N SER A 331 19.45 52.43 -35.57
CA SER A 331 19.24 53.60 -34.74
C SER A 331 20.06 54.81 -35.22
N ARG A 332 19.42 55.96 -35.40
CA ARG A 332 20.00 57.29 -35.64
C ARG A 332 20.76 57.75 -34.38
N PRO A 333 21.85 58.52 -34.54
CA PRO A 333 22.66 59.02 -33.39
C PRO A 333 21.96 60.18 -32.70
N ALA A 334 21.89 60.11 -31.38
CA ALA A 334 21.34 61.18 -30.53
C ALA A 334 22.36 62.34 -30.35
N ARG A 335 21.82 63.51 -30.50
CA ARG A 335 22.48 64.81 -30.39
C ARG A 335 22.77 65.14 -28.91
N THR A 336 24.05 65.36 -28.58
CA THR A 336 24.52 65.92 -27.32
C THR A 336 23.95 67.31 -27.05
N THR A 337 23.32 67.47 -25.88
CA THR A 337 23.16 68.82 -25.26
C THR A 337 23.66 68.74 -23.81
N ARG A 338 24.60 69.59 -23.61
CA ARG A 338 25.32 69.99 -22.40
C ARG A 338 24.50 71.02 -21.66
N GLN A 339 24.30 70.89 -20.34
CA GLN A 339 24.13 72.03 -19.39
C GLN A 339 23.91 71.43 -17.99
N THR A 340 24.71 71.69 -17.14
CA THR A 340 25.17 72.75 -16.22
C THR A 340 24.70 72.47 -14.78
N ARG A 341 25.72 72.44 -13.97
CA ARG A 341 25.66 72.45 -12.49
C ARG A 341 24.75 73.55 -11.94
N ARG A 342 24.01 73.24 -10.88
CA ARG A 342 23.95 74.17 -9.73
C ARG A 342 23.81 73.39 -8.41
N ARG A 343 24.80 73.70 -7.52
CA ARG A 343 24.75 73.51 -6.07
C ARG A 343 23.73 74.45 -5.44
N VAL A 344 23.42 74.13 -4.19
CA VAL A 344 23.00 74.93 -3.03
C VAL A 344 21.77 74.29 -2.44
N THR A 345 21.71 73.91 -1.26
CA THR A 345 22.27 73.95 0.12
C THR A 345 21.75 72.77 0.85
#